data_fcaf52fe231fafcaf13b28e20db825ef
#
_entry.id   fcaf52fe231fafcaf13b28e20db825ef
#
_cell.length_a   1.000
_cell.length_b   1.000
_cell.length_c   1.000
_cell.angle_alpha   90.00
_cell.angle_beta   90.00
_cell.angle_gamma   90.00
#
_symmetry.space_group_name_H-M   'P 1'
#
loop_
_entity.id
_entity.type
_entity.pdbx_description
1 polymer ?
#
loop_
_entity_poly.entity_id
_entity_poly.type
_entity_poly.pdbx_seq_one_letter_code
_entity_poly.pdbx_strand_id
1 'polypeptide(L)'
;MPIMQEGRDKRMPFLFLSPSTQYFNPYVTTGDERYWMNALADEMMPYLHASGITVTRNDPDGSAAQSIRDSNASRQDFHLALHSNAAPQALAGQLRGVDFDYYPTSEAGLRMANI
;
A
#
# COMPACT_ATOMS: atom_id res chain seq x y z
N MET A 1 -2.34 -10.44 -30.84
CA MET A 1 -2.36 -10.07 -30.15
C MET A 1 -3.01 -9.49 -29.67
N PRO A 2 -3.43 -9.60 -29.48
CA PRO A 2 -4.06 -8.92 -29.02
C PRO A 2 -3.75 -8.09 -28.42
N ILE A 3 -3.79 -7.93 -28.33
CA ILE A 3 -3.42 -7.23 -27.89
C ILE A 3 -3.11 -7.02 -27.02
N MET A 4 -2.93 -7.34 -27.06
CA MET A 4 -2.63 -7.09 -26.27
C MET A 4 -2.98 -6.29 -25.58
N GLN A 5 -3.38 -6.42 -24.99
CA GLN A 5 -3.74 -5.66 -24.37
C GLN A 5 -3.11 -4.70 -24.16
N GLU A 6 -3.30 -4.22 -24.70
CA GLU A 6 -2.73 -3.18 -24.79
C GLU A 6 -1.38 -3.22 -24.30
N GLY A 7 -0.53 -4.10 -24.75
CA GLY A 7 0.87 -4.18 -24.42
C GLY A 7 1.22 -4.61 -23.01
N ARG A 8 0.23 -4.83 -22.19
CA ARG A 8 0.51 -5.22 -20.83
C ARG A 8 0.63 -6.73 -20.70
N ASP A 9 1.74 -7.19 -20.16
CA ASP A 9 2.01 -8.59 -19.91
C ASP A 9 1.44 -8.97 -18.54
N LYS A 10 0.48 -9.89 -18.52
CA LYS A 10 -0.15 -10.32 -17.28
C LYS A 10 0.79 -11.07 -16.34
N ARG A 11 1.91 -11.56 -16.85
CA ARG A 11 2.93 -12.19 -16.01
C ARG A 11 3.75 -11.17 -15.23
N MET A 12 3.60 -9.87 -15.56
CA MET A 12 4.30 -8.77 -14.92
C MET A 12 3.28 -7.82 -14.30
N PRO A 13 2.78 -8.17 -13.13
CA PRO A 13 1.69 -7.41 -12.52
C PRO A 13 2.09 -5.99 -12.17
N PHE A 14 1.09 -5.12 -12.16
CA PHE A 14 1.23 -3.71 -11.79
C PHE A 14 0.62 -3.49 -10.42
N LEU A 15 1.42 -2.98 -9.51
CA LEU A 15 1.01 -2.70 -8.15
C LEU A 15 1.01 -1.19 -7.90
N PHE A 16 -0.07 -0.69 -7.32
CA PHE A 16 -0.08 0.66 -6.77
C PHE A 16 0.21 0.54 -5.27
N LEU A 17 1.38 0.98 -4.85
CA LEU A 17 1.83 0.90 -3.46
C LEU A 17 1.62 2.26 -2.80
N SER A 18 0.73 2.29 -1.81
CA SER A 18 0.21 3.52 -1.22
C SER A 18 0.52 3.56 0.28
N PRO A 19 1.76 3.89 0.66
CA PRO A 19 2.04 4.15 2.07
C PRO A 19 1.29 5.37 2.55
N SER A 20 0.97 5.39 3.83
CA SER A 20 0.20 6.45 4.48
C SER A 20 0.76 7.85 4.20
N THR A 21 -0.13 8.79 3.99
CA THR A 21 0.20 10.21 3.86
C THR A 21 -0.02 10.97 5.16
N GLN A 22 -0.28 10.27 6.27
CA GLN A 22 -0.71 10.89 7.51
C GLN A 22 0.47 11.41 8.34
N TYR A 23 0.99 12.56 7.94
CA TYR A 23 2.06 13.22 8.69
C TYR A 23 1.60 13.73 10.05
N PHE A 24 0.29 13.82 10.25
CA PHE A 24 -0.31 14.33 11.50
C PHE A 24 -0.50 13.24 12.55
N ASN A 25 -0.01 12.03 12.31
CA ASN A 25 -0.03 10.93 13.29
C ASN A 25 1.40 10.64 13.74
N PRO A 26 1.92 11.37 14.74
CA PRO A 26 3.30 11.17 15.18
C PRO A 26 3.46 9.88 15.96
N TYR A 27 4.64 9.28 15.83
CA TYR A 27 5.02 8.15 16.68
C TYR A 27 5.52 8.68 18.04
N VAL A 28 5.45 7.81 19.04
CA VAL A 28 5.88 8.18 20.39
C VAL A 28 7.37 8.53 20.44
N THR A 29 8.18 7.80 19.68
CA THR A 29 9.64 7.99 19.70
C THR A 29 10.10 9.08 18.73
N THR A 30 9.86 8.87 17.44
CA THR A 30 10.27 9.80 16.40
C THR A 30 9.53 9.51 15.12
N GLY A 31 9.39 10.53 14.28
CA GLY A 31 8.71 10.38 13.00
C GLY A 31 7.20 10.31 13.12
N ASP A 32 6.57 10.02 12.03
CA ASP A 32 5.12 9.92 11.93
C ASP A 32 4.74 8.73 11.05
N GLU A 33 3.45 8.49 10.91
CA GLU A 33 2.95 7.38 10.12
C GLU A 33 3.42 7.49 8.66
N ARG A 34 3.39 8.69 8.09
CA ARG A 34 3.85 8.90 6.71
C ARG A 34 5.33 8.52 6.57
N TYR A 35 6.16 8.99 7.48
CA TYR A 35 7.59 8.72 7.43
C TYR A 35 7.88 7.22 7.48
N TRP A 36 7.31 6.53 8.46
CA TRP A 36 7.63 5.12 8.68
C TRP A 36 7.00 4.20 7.63
N MET A 37 5.81 4.53 7.14
CA MET A 37 5.18 3.72 6.09
C MET A 37 5.89 3.91 4.75
N ASN A 38 6.41 5.10 4.48
CA ASN A 38 7.24 5.30 3.29
C ASN A 38 8.59 4.58 3.42
N ALA A 39 9.18 4.57 4.60
CA ALA A 39 10.40 3.80 4.84
C ALA A 39 10.16 2.30 4.61
N LEU A 40 9.03 1.77 5.08
CA LEU A 40 8.66 0.38 4.83
C LEU A 40 8.50 0.13 3.33
N ALA A 41 7.79 1.01 2.63
CA ALA A 41 7.61 0.88 1.19
C ALA A 41 8.94 0.87 0.45
N ASP A 42 9.88 1.74 0.86
CA ASP A 42 11.21 1.79 0.26
C ASP A 42 11.94 0.46 0.43
N GLU A 43 11.83 -0.15 1.60
CA GLU A 43 12.43 -1.46 1.87
C GLU A 43 11.79 -2.58 1.05
N MET A 44 10.53 -2.44 0.70
CA MET A 44 9.82 -3.43 -0.11
C MET A 44 10.22 -3.37 -1.59
N MET A 45 10.64 -2.22 -2.08
CA MET A 45 10.86 -2.02 -3.52
C MET A 45 11.80 -3.03 -4.16
N PRO A 46 12.98 -3.33 -3.58
CA PRO A 46 13.88 -4.31 -4.22
C PRO A 46 13.25 -5.70 -4.35
N TYR A 47 12.46 -6.11 -3.35
CA TYR A 47 11.81 -7.42 -3.38
C TYR A 47 10.70 -7.46 -4.43
N LEU A 48 9.93 -6.37 -4.54
CA LEU A 48 8.88 -6.28 -5.55
C LEU A 48 9.47 -6.31 -6.96
N HIS A 49 10.53 -5.55 -7.19
CA HIS A 49 11.21 -5.54 -8.49
C HIS A 49 11.82 -6.91 -8.82
N ALA A 50 12.43 -7.56 -7.85
CA ALA A 50 13.01 -8.89 -8.05
C ALA A 50 11.94 -9.92 -8.40
N SER A 51 10.70 -9.69 -7.97
CA SER A 51 9.56 -10.55 -8.27
C SER A 51 8.87 -10.21 -9.60
N GLY A 52 9.40 -9.26 -10.35
CA GLY A 52 8.84 -8.86 -11.64
C GLY A 52 7.62 -7.96 -11.54
N ILE A 53 7.42 -7.32 -10.40
CA ILE A 53 6.27 -6.45 -10.16
C ILE A 53 6.66 -5.01 -10.52
N THR A 54 5.84 -4.38 -11.37
CA THR A 54 5.98 -2.96 -11.67
C THR A 54 5.19 -2.17 -10.64
N VAL A 55 5.86 -1.23 -9.97
CA VAL A 55 5.27 -0.51 -8.85
C VAL A 55 5.10 0.97 -9.19
N THR A 56 3.91 1.48 -8.93
CA THR A 56 3.63 2.92 -8.92
C THR A 56 3.39 3.32 -7.47
N ARG A 57 4.03 4.39 -7.03
CA ARG A 57 3.89 4.92 -5.68
C ARG A 57 2.91 6.09 -5.66
N ASN A 58 2.20 6.25 -4.57
CA ASN A 58 1.38 7.45 -4.38
C ASN A 58 2.26 8.66 -4.08
N ASP A 59 1.66 9.86 -4.15
CA ASP A 59 2.33 11.09 -3.75
C ASP A 59 2.33 11.17 -2.22
N PRO A 60 3.51 11.16 -1.57
CA PRO A 60 3.58 11.19 -0.11
C PRO A 60 3.07 12.50 0.48
N ASP A 61 3.04 13.56 -0.31
CA ASP A 61 2.56 14.87 0.13
C ASP A 61 1.09 15.09 -0.18
N GLY A 62 0.43 14.14 -0.82
CA GLY A 62 -0.98 14.20 -1.12
C GLY A 62 -1.84 13.72 0.04
N SER A 63 -3.13 13.60 -0.22
CA SER A 63 -4.10 13.07 0.74
C SER A 63 -4.43 11.61 0.42
N ALA A 64 -5.11 10.95 1.35
CA ALA A 64 -5.63 9.59 1.09
C ALA A 64 -6.57 9.59 -0.11
N ALA A 65 -7.43 10.60 -0.22
CA ALA A 65 -8.34 10.72 -1.36
C ALA A 65 -7.58 10.87 -2.67
N GLN A 66 -6.49 11.64 -2.67
CA GLN A 66 -5.64 11.78 -3.84
C GLN A 66 -5.04 10.44 -4.25
N SER A 67 -4.54 9.68 -3.29
CA SER A 67 -3.95 8.36 -3.55
C SER A 67 -4.97 7.42 -4.19
N ILE A 68 -6.21 7.44 -3.73
CA ILE A 68 -7.27 6.61 -4.30
C ILE A 68 -7.57 7.03 -5.74
N ARG A 69 -7.67 8.34 -5.99
CA ARG A 69 -7.92 8.84 -7.35
C ARG A 69 -6.79 8.44 -8.30
N ASP A 70 -5.56 8.60 -7.86
CA ASP A 70 -4.39 8.28 -8.69
C ASP A 70 -4.33 6.78 -8.98
N SER A 71 -4.63 5.95 -8.00
CA SER A 71 -4.70 4.51 -8.18
C SER A 71 -5.76 4.13 -9.20
N ASN A 72 -6.96 4.69 -9.08
CA ASN A 72 -8.05 4.38 -9.99
C ASN A 72 -7.76 4.82 -11.42
N ALA A 73 -6.99 5.89 -11.59
CA ALA A 73 -6.61 6.37 -12.92
C ALA A 73 -5.47 5.58 -13.55
N SER A 74 -4.75 4.79 -12.77
CA SER A 74 -3.47 4.19 -13.19
C SER A 74 -3.56 2.77 -13.71
N ARG A 75 -4.73 2.17 -13.78
CA ARG A 75 -4.91 0.82 -14.33
C ARG A 75 -4.02 -0.22 -13.65
N GLN A 76 -3.97 -0.22 -12.35
CA GLN A 76 -3.19 -1.18 -11.59
C GLN A 76 -3.95 -2.49 -11.45
N ASP A 77 -3.20 -3.58 -11.25
CA ASP A 77 -3.81 -4.87 -10.93
C ASP A 77 -4.23 -4.95 -9.47
N PHE A 78 -3.48 -4.27 -8.61
CA PHE A 78 -3.73 -4.32 -7.19
C PHE A 78 -3.29 -3.03 -6.52
N HIS A 79 -4.05 -2.60 -5.53
CA HIS A 79 -3.73 -1.44 -4.70
C HIS A 79 -3.41 -1.95 -3.29
N LEU A 80 -2.20 -1.69 -2.82
CA LEU A 80 -1.79 -2.05 -1.48
C LEU A 80 -1.49 -0.80 -0.68
N ALA A 81 -2.31 -0.54 0.33
CA ALA A 81 -2.11 0.57 1.24
C ALA A 81 -1.35 0.08 2.48
N LEU A 82 -0.44 0.89 2.97
CA LEU A 82 0.33 0.61 4.18
C LEU A 82 0.00 1.67 5.22
N HIS A 83 -0.52 1.22 6.34
CA HIS A 83 -0.86 2.09 7.47
C HIS A 83 -0.32 1.51 8.75
N SER A 84 -0.14 2.36 9.75
CA SER A 84 0.14 1.92 11.11
C SER A 84 -0.93 2.49 12.01
N ASN A 85 -1.56 1.62 12.79
CA ASN A 85 -2.60 2.02 13.71
C ASN A 85 -2.00 2.35 15.07
N ALA A 86 -2.62 3.32 15.74
CA ALA A 86 -2.24 3.65 17.12
C ALA A 86 -3.20 2.96 18.08
N ALA A 87 -2.67 2.34 19.11
CA ALA A 87 -3.48 1.81 20.17
C ALA A 87 -4.09 2.96 21.00
N PRO A 88 -5.28 2.75 21.60
CA PRO A 88 -5.76 3.68 22.59
C PRO A 88 -4.70 3.89 23.67
N GLN A 89 -4.61 5.11 24.20
CA GLN A 89 -3.54 5.45 25.15
C GLN A 89 -3.46 4.48 26.33
N ALA A 90 -4.60 4.04 26.83
CA ALA A 90 -4.66 3.10 27.95
C ALA A 90 -4.07 1.73 27.61
N LEU A 91 -3.96 1.39 26.33
CA LEU A 91 -3.46 0.10 25.86
C LEU A 91 -2.13 0.23 25.14
N ALA A 92 -1.48 1.38 25.24
CA ALA A 92 -0.22 1.63 24.56
C ALA A 92 0.82 0.56 24.89
N GLY A 93 1.44 0.00 23.84
CA GLY A 93 2.45 -1.03 24.02
C GLY A 93 1.90 -2.44 24.26
N GLN A 94 0.60 -2.58 24.41
CA GLN A 94 -0.03 -3.88 24.67
C GLN A 94 -0.64 -4.53 23.44
N LEU A 95 -1.08 -3.73 22.46
CA LEU A 95 -1.67 -4.24 21.23
C LEU A 95 -0.60 -4.38 20.18
N ARG A 96 -0.54 -5.54 19.56
CA ARG A 96 0.45 -5.87 18.54
C ARG A 96 -0.19 -6.69 17.43
N GLY A 97 0.47 -6.71 16.31
CA GLY A 97 0.07 -7.56 15.20
C GLY A 97 -0.13 -6.76 13.93
N VAL A 98 -0.58 -7.47 12.92
CA VAL A 98 -0.84 -6.90 11.59
C VAL A 98 -2.24 -7.29 11.18
N ASP A 99 -3.00 -6.30 10.74
CA ASP A 99 -4.33 -6.53 10.20
C ASP A 99 -4.27 -6.40 8.68
N PHE A 100 -5.00 -7.25 7.99
CA PHE A 100 -5.16 -7.20 6.56
C PHE A 100 -6.62 -6.94 6.24
N ASP A 101 -6.90 -5.73 5.78
CA ASP A 101 -8.26 -5.32 5.44
C ASP A 101 -8.43 -5.37 3.93
N TYR A 102 -9.59 -5.80 3.47
CA TYR A 102 -9.90 -5.84 2.05
C TYR A 102 -11.34 -5.41 1.84
N TYR A 103 -11.61 -4.89 0.64
CA TYR A 103 -12.96 -4.49 0.30
C TYR A 103 -13.85 -5.73 0.19
N PRO A 104 -15.05 -5.75 0.79
CA PRO A 104 -15.86 -6.98 0.92
C PRO A 104 -16.15 -7.71 -0.39
N THR A 105 -16.23 -6.98 -1.51
CA THR A 105 -16.52 -7.59 -2.81
C THR A 105 -15.27 -7.89 -3.62
N SER A 106 -14.08 -7.65 -3.09
CA SER A 106 -12.83 -7.88 -3.80
C SER A 106 -12.30 -9.29 -3.59
N GLU A 107 -12.41 -10.14 -4.61
CA GLU A 107 -11.83 -11.48 -4.54
C GLU A 107 -10.31 -11.43 -4.50
N ALA A 108 -9.71 -10.50 -5.24
CA ALA A 108 -8.26 -10.34 -5.21
C ALA A 108 -7.79 -9.91 -3.83
N GLY A 109 -8.51 -8.98 -3.19
CA GLY A 109 -8.20 -8.54 -1.83
C GLY A 109 -8.28 -9.68 -0.84
N LEU A 110 -9.31 -10.51 -0.94
CA LEU A 110 -9.46 -11.67 -0.06
C LEU A 110 -8.30 -12.65 -0.23
N ARG A 111 -7.91 -12.94 -1.46
CA ARG A 111 -6.79 -13.85 -1.71
C ARG A 111 -5.49 -13.30 -1.13
N MET A 112 -5.24 -12.00 -1.31
CA MET A 112 -4.03 -11.38 -0.75
C MET A 112 -4.04 -11.39 0.77
N ALA A 113 -5.18 -11.14 1.39
CA ALA A 113 -5.29 -11.12 2.84
C ALA A 113 -5.02 -12.50 3.46
N ASN A 114 -5.22 -13.57 2.70
CA ASN A 114 -5.05 -14.93 3.18
C ASN A 114 -3.68 -15.54 2.85
N ILE A 115 -2.77 -14.78 2.29
CA ILE A 115 -1.42 -15.25 2.11
C ILE A 115 -0.66 -15.16 3.42
#